data_cd3ffff47f67142cf18321a289616d0a
#
_entry.id   cd3ffff47f67142cf18321a289616d0a
#
_cell.length_a   1.000
_cell.length_b   1.000
_cell.length_c   1.000
_cell.angle_alpha   90.00
_cell.angle_beta   90.00
_cell.angle_gamma   90.00
#
_symmetry.space_group_name_H-M   'P 1'
#
loop_
_entity.id
_entity.type
_entity.pdbx_description
1 polymer ?
#
loop_
_entity_poly.entity_id
_entity_poly.type
_entity_poly.pdbx_seq_one_letter_code
_entity_poly.pdbx_strand_id
1 'polypeptide(L)'
;MLKSNWKIPNKSVTFDDFATEYDFAATLQNQNDFFTKNLSSSKGAVLDIGCGSGILAFELAKYYERVVAVDLSAKMLAIASQKRSAPNIEYIQMDASQLALDRKFDLIVSAATLHHLPNLPVALWAIKKLLNHQGKVVFLDNVSEVETPATIGYIIGAARDFIPDCSKYGFRNASRLLKFRVSPSWLNHLASDRYLSEGRFKNIYGRCFPGCYFVRLGCFMGVIWENL
;
A
#
# COMPACT_ATOMS: atom_id res chain seq x y z
N MET A 1 1.72 27.86 -19.61
CA MET A 1 2.82 26.89 -19.61
C MET A 1 3.61 27.02 -18.32
N LEU A 2 3.27 26.28 -17.27
CA LEU A 2 4.04 26.19 -16.04
C LEU A 2 4.91 24.94 -16.13
N LYS A 3 6.19 25.13 -16.44
CA LYS A 3 7.21 24.07 -16.36
C LYS A 3 7.41 23.78 -14.87
N SER A 4 6.82 22.69 -14.35
CA SER A 4 7.17 22.16 -13.05
C SER A 4 8.52 21.45 -13.18
N ASN A 5 9.59 22.11 -12.78
CA ASN A 5 10.91 21.50 -12.58
C ASN A 5 10.84 20.58 -11.33
N TRP A 6 10.27 19.41 -11.49
CA TRP A 6 10.36 18.34 -10.50
C TRP A 6 11.72 17.69 -10.61
N LYS A 7 12.66 18.08 -9.78
CA LYS A 7 13.81 17.25 -9.45
C LYS A 7 13.37 16.26 -8.35
N ILE A 8 13.20 15.00 -8.71
CA ILE A 8 13.12 13.90 -7.74
C ILE A 8 14.37 13.99 -6.88
N PRO A 9 14.27 14.08 -5.54
CA PRO A 9 15.44 14.02 -4.69
C PRO A 9 16.14 12.69 -4.93
N ASN A 10 17.41 12.74 -5.33
CA ASN A 10 18.22 11.57 -5.66
C ASN A 10 18.69 10.91 -4.35
N LYS A 11 17.79 10.29 -3.63
CA LYS A 11 17.93 9.20 -2.66
C LYS A 11 16.53 8.86 -2.21
N SER A 12 15.91 7.90 -2.88
CA SER A 12 14.72 7.26 -2.33
C SER A 12 15.08 6.74 -0.95
N VAL A 13 14.43 7.27 0.10
CA VAL A 13 14.45 6.62 1.40
C VAL A 13 13.79 5.28 1.14
N THR A 14 14.58 4.24 1.03
CA THR A 14 14.08 2.92 0.73
C THR A 14 13.47 2.35 2.00
N PHE A 15 12.36 1.63 1.88
CA PHE A 15 11.79 0.86 3.00
C PHE A 15 12.81 -0.07 3.67
N ASP A 16 13.93 -0.33 3.02
CA ASP A 16 15.06 -1.07 3.55
C ASP A 16 15.63 -0.48 4.85
N ASP A 17 15.57 0.85 5.03
CA ASP A 17 16.17 1.53 6.20
C ASP A 17 15.39 1.28 7.50
N PHE A 18 14.11 0.92 7.42
CA PHE A 18 13.22 0.71 8.56
C PHE A 18 12.31 -0.53 8.42
N ALA A 19 12.63 -1.46 7.54
CA ALA A 19 11.78 -2.60 7.19
C ALA A 19 11.26 -3.39 8.40
N THR A 20 12.12 -3.68 9.39
CA THR A 20 11.74 -4.45 10.59
C THR A 20 10.74 -3.71 11.48
N GLU A 21 10.93 -2.40 11.66
CA GLU A 21 10.03 -1.58 12.49
C GLU A 21 8.72 -1.31 11.76
N TYR A 22 8.79 -1.14 10.43
CA TYR A 22 7.59 -1.02 9.59
C TYR A 22 6.77 -2.31 9.62
N ASP A 23 7.40 -3.48 9.46
CA ASP A 23 6.71 -4.78 9.58
C ASP A 23 6.00 -4.93 10.93
N PHE A 24 6.67 -4.53 12.02
CA PHE A 24 6.05 -4.53 13.34
C PHE A 24 4.82 -3.61 13.40
N ALA A 25 4.95 -2.37 12.95
CA ALA A 25 3.85 -1.40 12.94
C ALA A 25 2.69 -1.86 12.05
N ALA A 26 2.98 -2.30 10.83
CA ALA A 26 2.01 -2.79 9.88
C ALA A 26 1.28 -4.05 10.36
N THR A 27 1.96 -4.95 11.09
CA THR A 27 1.33 -6.13 11.69
C THR A 27 0.28 -5.74 12.74
N LEU A 28 0.54 -4.70 13.54
CA LEU A 28 -0.41 -4.22 14.53
C LEU A 28 -1.60 -3.45 13.92
N GLN A 29 -1.38 -2.76 12.80
CA GLN A 29 -2.28 -1.76 12.24
C GLN A 29 -2.80 -2.13 10.83
N ASN A 30 -2.72 -3.40 10.43
CA ASN A 30 -3.14 -3.82 9.09
C ASN A 30 -4.63 -3.53 8.84
N GLN A 31 -4.97 -3.43 7.55
CA GLN A 31 -6.32 -3.17 7.05
C GLN A 31 -6.85 -4.38 6.25
N ASN A 32 -6.44 -5.59 6.58
CA ASN A 32 -6.79 -6.81 5.84
C ASN A 32 -8.29 -7.00 5.69
N ASP A 33 -9.08 -6.62 6.71
CA ASP A 33 -10.55 -6.70 6.69
C ASP A 33 -11.17 -5.96 5.50
N PHE A 34 -10.60 -4.82 5.10
CA PHE A 34 -11.10 -4.10 3.93
C PHE A 34 -10.96 -4.93 2.65
N PHE A 35 -9.84 -5.62 2.49
CA PHE A 35 -9.57 -6.45 1.31
C PHE A 35 -10.36 -7.76 1.34
N THR A 36 -10.41 -8.44 2.48
CA THR A 36 -11.13 -9.73 2.61
C THR A 36 -12.64 -9.60 2.46
N LYS A 37 -13.22 -8.44 2.75
CA LYS A 37 -14.63 -8.14 2.47
C LYS A 37 -14.94 -7.86 1.00
N ASN A 38 -13.90 -7.65 0.17
CA ASN A 38 -14.04 -7.23 -1.23
C ASN A 38 -13.34 -8.19 -2.21
N LEU A 39 -13.26 -9.46 -1.90
CA LEU A 39 -12.66 -10.47 -2.78
C LEU A 39 -13.40 -10.56 -4.13
N SER A 40 -12.70 -10.98 -5.19
CA SER A 40 -13.31 -11.32 -6.48
C SER A 40 -14.15 -12.61 -6.39
N SER A 41 -15.04 -12.80 -7.34
CA SER A 41 -15.83 -14.04 -7.43
C SER A 41 -14.94 -15.24 -7.75
N SER A 42 -14.09 -15.13 -8.78
CA SER A 42 -13.06 -16.12 -9.10
C SER A 42 -11.90 -16.04 -8.08
N LYS A 43 -11.32 -17.19 -7.77
CA LYS A 43 -10.25 -17.36 -6.76
C LYS A 43 -8.96 -17.98 -7.33
N GLY A 44 -8.75 -17.89 -8.64
CA GLY A 44 -7.56 -18.46 -9.29
C GLY A 44 -6.28 -17.69 -8.90
N ALA A 45 -6.14 -16.44 -9.33
CA ALA A 45 -4.91 -15.68 -9.08
C ALA A 45 -5.16 -14.27 -8.56
N VAL A 46 -4.36 -13.84 -7.58
CA VAL A 46 -4.34 -12.46 -7.05
C VAL A 46 -2.94 -11.87 -7.17
N LEU A 47 -2.87 -10.57 -7.48
CA LEU A 47 -1.66 -9.76 -7.47
C LEU A 47 -1.72 -8.76 -6.31
N ASP A 48 -0.71 -8.78 -5.43
CA ASP A 48 -0.50 -7.79 -4.36
C ASP A 48 0.64 -6.85 -4.76
N ILE A 49 0.32 -5.59 -5.07
CA ILE A 49 1.28 -4.57 -5.54
C ILE A 49 1.77 -3.74 -4.37
N GLY A 50 3.10 -3.76 -4.14
CA GLY A 50 3.71 -3.15 -2.97
C GLY A 50 3.40 -3.95 -1.71
N CYS A 51 3.62 -5.25 -1.79
CA CYS A 51 3.21 -6.19 -0.74
C CYS A 51 3.95 -6.00 0.60
N GLY A 52 5.02 -5.20 0.61
CA GLY A 52 5.85 -4.98 1.79
C GLY A 52 6.32 -6.29 2.40
N SER A 53 6.09 -6.45 3.70
CA SER A 53 6.44 -7.68 4.42
C SER A 53 5.44 -8.83 4.24
N GLY A 54 4.51 -8.75 3.28
CA GLY A 54 3.64 -9.84 2.86
C GLY A 54 2.41 -10.08 3.75
N ILE A 55 2.01 -9.11 4.59
CA ILE A 55 0.87 -9.28 5.51
C ILE A 55 -0.42 -9.55 4.75
N LEU A 56 -0.71 -8.74 3.73
CA LEU A 56 -1.91 -8.88 2.91
C LEU A 56 -1.80 -10.12 1.99
N ALA A 57 -0.65 -10.33 1.34
CA ALA A 57 -0.41 -11.49 0.50
C ALA A 57 -0.65 -12.81 1.26
N PHE A 58 -0.15 -12.91 2.51
CA PHE A 58 -0.34 -14.10 3.35
C PHE A 58 -1.81 -14.30 3.76
N GLU A 59 -2.55 -13.24 4.00
CA GLU A 59 -3.99 -13.32 4.25
C GLU A 59 -4.74 -13.80 3.00
N LEU A 60 -4.42 -13.24 1.82
CA LEU A 60 -5.06 -13.60 0.54
C LEU A 60 -4.75 -15.04 0.10
N ALA A 61 -3.62 -15.60 0.52
CA ALA A 61 -3.26 -16.99 0.24
C ALA A 61 -4.25 -18.03 0.82
N LYS A 62 -5.08 -17.63 1.78
CA LYS A 62 -6.15 -18.47 2.33
C LYS A 62 -7.35 -18.60 1.38
N TYR A 63 -7.47 -17.71 0.39
CA TYR A 63 -8.64 -17.58 -0.46
C TYR A 63 -8.36 -17.83 -1.93
N TYR A 64 -7.11 -17.68 -2.38
CA TYR A 64 -6.71 -17.78 -3.80
C TYR A 64 -5.79 -18.98 -4.03
N GLU A 65 -5.91 -19.60 -5.19
CA GLU A 65 -5.04 -20.70 -5.61
C GLU A 65 -3.58 -20.24 -5.78
N ARG A 66 -3.39 -18.99 -6.22
CA ARG A 66 -2.07 -18.37 -6.41
C ARG A 66 -2.08 -16.91 -5.98
N VAL A 67 -1.07 -16.53 -5.24
CA VAL A 67 -0.76 -15.14 -4.87
C VAL A 67 0.58 -14.75 -5.49
N VAL A 68 0.60 -13.71 -6.29
CA VAL A 68 1.82 -13.04 -6.73
C VAL A 68 1.94 -11.74 -5.95
N ALA A 69 3.04 -11.56 -5.25
CA ALA A 69 3.26 -10.43 -4.37
C ALA A 69 4.54 -9.71 -4.77
N VAL A 70 4.41 -8.47 -5.23
CA VAL A 70 5.54 -7.69 -5.75
C VAL A 70 5.88 -6.53 -4.84
N ASP A 71 7.18 -6.29 -4.61
CA ASP A 71 7.69 -5.12 -3.88
C ASP A 71 9.06 -4.71 -4.42
N LEU A 72 9.40 -3.43 -4.30
CA LEU A 72 10.69 -2.90 -4.70
C LEU A 72 11.78 -3.25 -3.68
N SER A 73 11.44 -3.33 -2.39
CA SER A 73 12.36 -3.52 -1.28
C SER A 73 12.74 -4.99 -1.10
N ALA A 74 14.00 -5.30 -1.34
CA ALA A 74 14.54 -6.64 -1.09
C ALA A 74 14.45 -7.06 0.39
N LYS A 75 14.62 -6.11 1.33
CA LYS A 75 14.49 -6.41 2.77
C LYS A 75 13.06 -6.71 3.18
N MET A 76 12.07 -6.00 2.61
CA MET A 76 10.66 -6.31 2.83
C MET A 76 10.34 -7.72 2.34
N LEU A 77 10.77 -8.09 1.15
CA LEU A 77 10.55 -9.43 0.60
C LEU A 77 11.28 -10.52 1.38
N ALA A 78 12.46 -10.23 1.93
CA ALA A 78 13.15 -11.15 2.83
C ALA A 78 12.33 -11.41 4.11
N ILE A 79 11.76 -10.36 4.72
CA ILE A 79 10.84 -10.50 5.87
C ILE A 79 9.59 -11.29 5.48
N ALA A 80 8.99 -10.98 4.32
CA ALA A 80 7.81 -11.66 3.80
C ALA A 80 8.07 -13.17 3.63
N SER A 81 9.14 -13.53 2.94
CA SER A 81 9.52 -14.92 2.71
C SER A 81 9.83 -15.68 4.00
N GLN A 82 10.42 -15.00 4.99
CA GLN A 82 10.75 -15.62 6.27
C GLN A 82 9.52 -15.82 7.18
N LYS A 83 8.64 -14.81 7.25
CA LYS A 83 7.55 -14.78 8.24
C LYS A 83 6.20 -15.22 7.67
N ARG A 84 6.01 -15.10 6.36
CA ARG A 84 4.70 -15.24 5.69
C ARG A 84 4.81 -16.07 4.42
N SER A 85 5.57 -17.17 4.50
CA SER A 85 5.69 -18.15 3.43
C SER A 85 4.46 -19.06 3.38
N ALA A 86 3.94 -19.30 2.17
CA ALA A 86 2.95 -20.32 1.90
C ALA A 86 3.21 -20.91 0.50
N PRO A 87 2.81 -22.18 0.23
CA PRO A 87 3.16 -22.86 -1.02
C PRO A 87 2.54 -22.20 -2.27
N ASN A 88 1.52 -21.39 -2.10
CA ASN A 88 0.82 -20.68 -3.16
C ASN A 88 1.18 -19.20 -3.26
N ILE A 89 2.22 -18.72 -2.54
CA ILE A 89 2.70 -17.33 -2.63
C ILE A 89 4.02 -17.29 -3.39
N GLU A 90 4.08 -16.42 -4.40
CA GLU A 90 5.28 -16.05 -5.14
C GLU A 90 5.66 -14.60 -4.81
N TYR A 91 6.77 -14.39 -4.10
CA TYR A 91 7.33 -13.06 -3.82
C TYR A 91 8.33 -12.66 -4.89
N ILE A 92 8.13 -11.51 -5.53
CA ILE A 92 8.96 -11.03 -6.64
C ILE A 92 9.46 -9.61 -6.37
N GLN A 93 10.77 -9.40 -6.47
CA GLN A 93 11.30 -8.02 -6.45
C GLN A 93 11.00 -7.34 -7.79
N MET A 94 10.16 -6.32 -7.76
CA MET A 94 9.71 -5.62 -8.96
C MET A 94 9.32 -4.18 -8.65
N ASP A 95 9.65 -3.27 -9.58
CA ASP A 95 9.16 -1.90 -9.55
C ASP A 95 7.71 -1.85 -10.07
N ALA A 96 6.79 -1.41 -9.22
CA ALA A 96 5.37 -1.28 -9.57
C ALA A 96 5.10 -0.26 -10.69
N SER A 97 6.05 0.63 -10.99
CA SER A 97 5.97 1.53 -12.14
C SER A 97 6.26 0.84 -13.48
N GLN A 98 6.84 -0.36 -13.45
CA GLN A 98 7.27 -1.15 -14.61
C GLN A 98 6.84 -2.62 -14.47
N LEU A 99 5.57 -2.85 -14.18
CA LEU A 99 5.03 -4.20 -14.04
C LEU A 99 5.20 -5.01 -15.34
N ALA A 100 6.06 -6.01 -15.29
CA ALA A 100 6.37 -6.92 -16.41
C ALA A 100 5.90 -8.35 -16.07
N LEU A 101 4.57 -8.54 -15.99
CA LEU A 101 3.94 -9.83 -15.72
C LEU A 101 3.18 -10.30 -16.97
N ASP A 102 3.43 -11.52 -17.40
CA ASP A 102 2.82 -12.16 -18.58
C ASP A 102 1.54 -12.92 -18.27
N ARG A 103 0.95 -12.67 -17.12
CA ARG A 103 -0.25 -13.35 -16.60
C ARG A 103 -1.34 -12.38 -16.19
N LYS A 104 -2.56 -12.90 -16.10
CA LYS A 104 -3.74 -12.14 -15.67
C LYS A 104 -4.18 -12.57 -14.28
N PHE A 105 -4.96 -11.70 -13.62
CA PHE A 105 -5.39 -11.87 -12.24
C PHE A 105 -6.89 -11.66 -12.08
N ASP A 106 -7.49 -12.41 -11.18
CA ASP A 106 -8.89 -12.29 -10.81
C ASP A 106 -9.09 -11.16 -9.78
N LEU A 107 -8.05 -10.89 -8.98
CA LEU A 107 -7.99 -9.76 -8.07
C LEU A 107 -6.63 -9.09 -8.17
N ILE A 108 -6.62 -7.76 -8.16
CA ILE A 108 -5.40 -6.97 -7.97
C ILE A 108 -5.63 -6.07 -6.76
N VAL A 109 -4.74 -6.15 -5.80
CA VAL A 109 -4.78 -5.33 -4.57
C VAL A 109 -3.54 -4.46 -4.44
N SER A 110 -3.67 -3.37 -3.71
CA SER A 110 -2.55 -2.55 -3.27
C SER A 110 -2.94 -1.78 -2.01
N ALA A 111 -2.07 -1.76 -1.02
CA ALA A 111 -2.25 -1.06 0.25
C ALA A 111 -1.13 -0.05 0.49
N ALA A 112 -1.45 1.25 0.55
CA ALA A 112 -0.53 2.35 0.87
C ALA A 112 0.76 2.36 0.01
N THR A 113 0.63 2.12 -1.31
CA THR A 113 1.79 1.99 -2.22
C THR A 113 1.68 2.90 -3.45
N LEU A 114 0.49 3.01 -4.03
CA LEU A 114 0.34 3.61 -5.36
C LEU A 114 0.67 5.11 -5.39
N HIS A 115 0.59 5.81 -4.25
CA HIS A 115 0.99 7.22 -4.11
C HIS A 115 2.51 7.45 -4.31
N HIS A 116 3.34 6.40 -4.22
CA HIS A 116 4.77 6.49 -4.52
C HIS A 116 5.07 6.46 -6.03
N LEU A 117 4.11 6.08 -6.88
CA LEU A 117 4.37 5.91 -8.30
C LEU A 117 4.49 7.25 -9.01
N PRO A 118 5.55 7.46 -9.83
CA PRO A 118 5.83 8.76 -10.44
C PRO A 118 4.78 9.18 -11.47
N ASN A 119 4.12 8.22 -12.11
CA ASN A 119 3.04 8.44 -13.07
C ASN A 119 1.86 7.51 -12.78
N LEU A 120 1.08 7.86 -11.75
CA LEU A 120 -0.04 7.05 -11.29
C LEU A 120 -1.04 6.69 -12.41
N PRO A 121 -1.50 7.62 -13.29
CA PRO A 121 -2.43 7.25 -14.36
C PRO A 121 -1.89 6.16 -15.29
N VAL A 122 -0.63 6.25 -15.69
CA VAL A 122 0.00 5.25 -16.56
C VAL A 122 0.09 3.90 -15.85
N ALA A 123 0.48 3.90 -14.58
CA ALA A 123 0.55 2.68 -13.78
C ALA A 123 -0.84 2.03 -13.62
N LEU A 124 -1.88 2.80 -13.33
CA LEU A 124 -3.25 2.28 -13.20
C LEU A 124 -3.76 1.65 -14.52
N TRP A 125 -3.42 2.23 -15.68
CA TRP A 125 -3.75 1.64 -16.96
C TRP A 125 -2.97 0.34 -17.22
N ALA A 126 -1.70 0.27 -16.82
CA ALA A 126 -0.91 -0.96 -16.92
C ALA A 126 -1.49 -2.05 -16.00
N ILE A 127 -1.84 -1.70 -14.77
CA ILE A 127 -2.49 -2.60 -13.80
C ILE A 127 -3.82 -3.13 -14.36
N LYS A 128 -4.65 -2.25 -14.93
CA LYS A 128 -5.94 -2.65 -15.52
C LYS A 128 -5.79 -3.71 -16.60
N LYS A 129 -4.72 -3.64 -17.40
CA LYS A 129 -4.44 -4.63 -18.45
C LYS A 129 -4.08 -6.01 -17.90
N LEU A 130 -3.70 -6.13 -16.64
CA LEU A 130 -3.39 -7.40 -15.98
C LEU A 130 -4.64 -8.11 -15.41
N LEU A 131 -5.83 -7.52 -15.51
CA LEU A 131 -7.05 -8.16 -15.04
C LEU A 131 -7.59 -9.18 -16.04
N ASN A 132 -8.13 -10.27 -15.49
CA ASN A 132 -9.05 -11.16 -16.20
C ASN A 132 -10.37 -10.44 -16.52
N HIS A 133 -11.17 -11.01 -17.43
CA HIS A 133 -12.58 -10.68 -17.54
C HIS A 133 -13.26 -11.00 -16.21
N GLN A 134 -14.12 -10.10 -15.72
CA GLN A 134 -14.71 -10.14 -14.38
C GLN A 134 -13.68 -10.08 -13.22
N GLY A 135 -12.44 -9.69 -13.52
CA GLY A 135 -11.44 -9.42 -12.50
C GLY A 135 -11.74 -8.12 -11.74
N LYS A 136 -11.27 -8.04 -10.51
CA LYS A 136 -11.53 -6.93 -9.59
C LYS A 136 -10.25 -6.21 -9.19
N VAL A 137 -10.32 -4.91 -8.96
CA VAL A 137 -9.29 -4.16 -8.23
C VAL A 137 -9.84 -3.74 -6.88
N VAL A 138 -9.00 -3.83 -5.86
CA VAL A 138 -9.26 -3.30 -4.51
C VAL A 138 -8.01 -2.59 -4.04
N PHE A 139 -8.04 -1.27 -4.03
CA PHE A 139 -6.92 -0.45 -3.60
C PHE A 139 -7.29 0.32 -2.34
N LEU A 140 -6.32 0.54 -1.48
CA LEU A 140 -6.44 1.37 -0.29
C LEU A 140 -5.20 2.26 -0.21
N ASP A 141 -5.37 3.57 -0.31
CA ASP A 141 -4.24 4.49 -0.29
C ASP A 141 -4.50 5.74 0.53
N ASN A 142 -3.44 6.41 0.94
CA ASN A 142 -3.52 7.63 1.71
C ASN A 142 -4.03 8.79 0.86
N VAL A 143 -4.89 9.60 1.45
CA VAL A 143 -5.33 10.89 0.88
C VAL A 143 -5.19 12.00 1.91
N SER A 144 -4.79 13.17 1.46
CA SER A 144 -4.61 14.35 2.30
C SER A 144 -4.88 15.62 1.50
N GLU A 145 -5.56 16.58 2.10
CA GLU A 145 -5.70 17.91 1.50
C GLU A 145 -4.40 18.72 1.58
N VAL A 146 -3.44 18.27 2.37
CA VAL A 146 -2.08 18.82 2.46
C VAL A 146 -1.15 17.88 1.70
N GLU A 147 -0.46 18.38 0.67
CA GLU A 147 0.39 17.57 -0.22
C GLU A 147 1.55 16.88 0.51
N THR A 148 2.08 17.50 1.55
CA THR A 148 3.14 16.93 2.40
C THR A 148 2.71 17.01 3.84
N PRO A 149 2.73 15.91 4.59
CA PRO A 149 2.42 15.93 6.02
C PRO A 149 3.35 16.91 6.77
N ALA A 150 2.77 17.77 7.60
CA ALA A 150 3.55 18.61 8.48
C ALA A 150 4.21 17.74 9.55
N THR A 151 5.54 17.60 9.51
CA THR A 151 6.31 16.74 10.43
C THR A 151 5.99 16.99 11.91
N ILE A 152 5.86 18.28 12.31
CA ILE A 152 5.51 18.64 13.70
C ILE A 152 4.10 18.16 14.05
N GLY A 153 3.13 18.38 13.16
CA GLY A 153 1.75 17.92 13.38
C GLY A 153 1.66 16.40 13.49
N TYR A 154 2.45 15.69 12.70
CA TYR A 154 2.54 14.22 12.77
C TYR A 154 3.14 13.75 14.11
N ILE A 155 4.23 14.38 14.60
CA ILE A 155 4.84 14.05 15.90
C ILE A 155 3.84 14.29 17.04
N ILE A 156 3.12 15.41 17.01
CA ILE A 156 2.07 15.70 18.02
C ILE A 156 0.96 14.64 17.96
N GLY A 157 0.53 14.26 16.76
CA GLY A 157 -0.43 13.18 16.55
C GLY A 157 0.06 11.85 17.12
N ALA A 158 1.29 11.46 16.80
CA ALA A 158 1.90 10.23 17.31
C ALA A 158 2.00 10.20 18.83
N ALA A 159 2.31 11.33 19.47
CA ALA A 159 2.33 11.46 20.94
C ALA A 159 0.92 11.35 21.53
N ARG A 160 -0.09 11.94 20.89
CA ARG A 160 -1.49 11.87 21.33
C ARG A 160 -2.07 10.47 21.21
N ASP A 161 -1.65 9.71 20.20
CA ASP A 161 -2.09 8.33 19.98
C ASP A 161 -1.47 7.34 20.97
N PHE A 162 -0.45 7.74 21.75
CA PHE A 162 0.27 6.84 22.65
C PHE A 162 -0.63 6.20 23.72
N ILE A 163 -1.54 6.97 24.35
CA ILE A 163 -2.47 6.44 25.37
C ILE A 163 -3.47 5.45 24.77
N PRO A 164 -4.16 5.77 23.65
CA PRO A 164 -4.97 4.79 22.91
C PRO A 164 -4.20 3.53 22.50
N ASP A 165 -2.97 3.70 22.01
CA ASP A 165 -2.12 2.58 21.63
C ASP A 165 -1.74 1.69 22.83
N CYS A 166 -1.49 2.28 24.00
CA CYS A 166 -1.26 1.51 25.24
C CYS A 166 -2.48 0.65 25.60
N SER A 167 -3.68 1.20 25.48
CA SER A 167 -4.91 0.45 25.73
C SER A 167 -5.13 -0.68 24.73
N LYS A 168 -4.79 -0.44 23.45
CA LYS A 168 -5.05 -1.38 22.35
C LYS A 168 -3.98 -2.47 22.22
N TYR A 169 -2.71 -2.11 22.36
CA TYR A 169 -1.56 -2.97 22.05
C TYR A 169 -0.68 -3.31 23.25
N GLY A 170 -0.95 -2.70 24.41
CA GLY A 170 -0.11 -2.78 25.61
C GLY A 170 1.08 -1.82 25.58
N PHE A 171 1.58 -1.43 26.76
CA PHE A 171 2.61 -0.40 26.92
C PHE A 171 3.89 -0.67 26.12
N ARG A 172 4.37 -1.93 26.09
CA ARG A 172 5.60 -2.30 25.38
C ARG A 172 5.48 -2.06 23.88
N ASN A 173 4.38 -2.49 23.25
CA ASN A 173 4.13 -2.33 21.83
C ASN A 173 3.85 -0.86 21.46
N ALA A 174 3.08 -0.15 22.28
CA ALA A 174 2.82 1.27 22.10
C ALA A 174 4.12 2.10 22.14
N SER A 175 5.02 1.80 23.11
CA SER A 175 6.31 2.46 23.23
C SER A 175 7.20 2.21 21.99
N ARG A 176 7.22 0.97 21.48
CA ARG A 176 7.97 0.63 20.26
C ARG A 176 7.37 1.33 19.04
N LEU A 177 6.03 1.36 18.94
CA LEU A 177 5.31 2.04 17.85
C LEU A 177 5.57 3.55 17.86
N LEU A 178 5.54 4.18 19.03
CA LEU A 178 5.86 5.60 19.16
C LEU A 178 7.31 5.89 18.73
N LYS A 179 8.29 5.09 19.20
CA LYS A 179 9.69 5.23 18.80
C LYS A 179 9.87 5.13 17.27
N PHE A 180 9.17 4.19 16.62
CA PHE A 180 9.19 4.06 15.17
C PHE A 180 8.60 5.31 14.51
N ARG A 181 7.40 5.74 14.92
CA ARG A 181 6.70 6.89 14.33
C ARG A 181 7.50 8.20 14.40
N VAL A 182 8.32 8.39 15.44
CA VAL A 182 9.17 9.59 15.59
C VAL A 182 10.62 9.36 15.16
N SER A 183 10.94 8.22 14.57
CA SER A 183 12.31 7.94 14.12
C SER A 183 12.69 8.81 12.90
N PRO A 184 13.96 9.24 12.80
CA PRO A 184 14.39 10.08 11.68
C PRO A 184 14.15 9.45 10.31
N SER A 185 14.38 8.15 10.17
CA SER A 185 14.15 7.41 8.91
C SER A 185 12.68 7.46 8.47
N TRP A 186 11.75 7.21 9.41
CA TRP A 186 10.31 7.28 9.13
C TRP A 186 9.85 8.71 8.83
N LEU A 187 10.31 9.69 9.61
CA LEU A 187 9.95 11.11 9.38
C LEU A 187 10.47 11.62 8.04
N ASN A 188 11.67 11.21 7.62
CA ASN A 188 12.22 11.54 6.31
C ASN A 188 11.41 10.89 5.18
N HIS A 189 10.95 9.65 5.37
CA HIS A 189 10.08 8.97 4.43
C HIS A 189 8.77 9.74 4.27
N LEU A 190 8.06 10.05 5.36
CA LEU A 190 6.82 10.83 5.33
C LEU A 190 7.01 12.21 4.68
N ALA A 191 8.14 12.87 4.91
CA ALA A 191 8.44 14.16 4.28
C ALA A 191 8.64 14.05 2.76
N SER A 192 8.96 12.86 2.24
CA SER A 192 9.08 12.60 0.80
C SER A 192 7.77 12.19 0.13
N ASP A 193 6.78 11.75 0.90
CA ASP A 193 5.49 11.33 0.38
C ASP A 193 4.71 12.49 -0.24
N ARG A 194 3.91 12.15 -1.24
CA ARG A 194 3.03 13.09 -1.93
C ARG A 194 1.65 12.49 -2.04
N TYR A 195 0.76 12.95 -1.17
CA TYR A 195 -0.60 12.46 -1.16
C TYR A 195 -1.49 13.28 -2.10
N LEU A 196 -2.48 12.60 -2.67
CA LEU A 196 -3.52 13.25 -3.44
C LEU A 196 -4.60 13.80 -2.50
N SER A 197 -5.18 14.95 -2.85
CA SER A 197 -6.45 15.34 -2.25
C SER A 197 -7.56 14.36 -2.64
N GLU A 198 -8.60 14.25 -1.83
CA GLU A 198 -9.72 13.36 -2.11
C GLU A 198 -10.31 13.57 -3.51
N GLY A 199 -10.50 14.85 -3.91
CA GLY A 199 -11.03 15.18 -5.22
C GLY A 199 -10.11 14.75 -6.38
N ARG A 200 -8.80 14.96 -6.25
CA ARG A 200 -7.83 14.49 -7.27
C ARG A 200 -7.75 12.97 -7.33
N PHE A 201 -7.79 12.31 -6.18
CA PHE A 201 -7.81 10.85 -6.09
C PHE A 201 -9.02 10.29 -6.85
N LYS A 202 -10.23 10.72 -6.50
CA LYS A 202 -11.47 10.28 -7.16
C LYS A 202 -11.46 10.54 -8.67
N ASN A 203 -10.91 11.67 -9.10
CA ASN A 203 -10.82 12.01 -10.52
C ASN A 203 -9.88 11.04 -11.26
N ILE A 204 -8.67 10.79 -10.75
CA ILE A 204 -7.68 9.93 -11.41
C ILE A 204 -8.19 8.48 -11.48
N TYR A 205 -8.62 7.94 -10.34
CA TYR A 205 -9.08 6.54 -10.27
C TYR A 205 -10.39 6.35 -11.05
N GLY A 206 -11.34 7.29 -10.96
CA GLY A 206 -12.60 7.21 -11.68
C GLY A 206 -12.45 7.25 -13.20
N ARG A 207 -11.42 7.94 -13.75
CA ARG A 207 -11.09 7.90 -15.18
C ARG A 207 -10.51 6.56 -15.62
N CYS A 208 -9.68 5.93 -14.79
CA CYS A 208 -9.08 4.63 -15.11
C CYS A 208 -10.08 3.49 -14.90
N PHE A 209 -10.94 3.60 -13.91
CA PHE A 209 -11.91 2.59 -13.46
C PHE A 209 -13.32 3.17 -13.42
N PRO A 210 -13.97 3.43 -14.58
CA PRO A 210 -15.31 4.02 -14.62
C PRO A 210 -16.32 3.19 -13.84
N GLY A 211 -17.11 3.87 -12.98
CA GLY A 211 -18.09 3.21 -12.11
C GLY A 211 -17.51 2.58 -10.83
N CYS A 212 -16.24 2.86 -10.49
CA CYS A 212 -15.65 2.38 -9.25
C CYS A 212 -16.33 2.99 -8.01
N TYR A 213 -16.34 2.23 -6.92
CA TYR A 213 -16.77 2.69 -5.61
C TYR A 213 -15.62 3.26 -4.82
N PHE A 214 -15.88 4.33 -4.07
CA PHE A 214 -14.93 4.94 -3.16
C PHE A 214 -15.39 4.78 -1.71
N VAL A 215 -14.48 4.36 -0.83
CA VAL A 215 -14.76 4.16 0.60
C VAL A 215 -13.75 4.95 1.42
N ARG A 216 -14.23 5.87 2.27
CA ARG A 216 -13.34 6.61 3.18
C ARG A 216 -13.11 5.84 4.47
N LEU A 217 -11.84 5.61 4.83
CA LEU A 217 -11.41 4.92 6.05
C LEU A 217 -10.34 5.77 6.78
N GLY A 218 -10.78 6.75 7.55
CA GLY A 218 -9.87 7.69 8.21
C GLY A 218 -9.04 8.50 7.21
N CYS A 219 -7.71 8.37 7.23
CA CYS A 219 -6.80 8.99 6.28
C CYS A 219 -6.68 8.21 4.96
N PHE A 220 -7.29 7.03 4.85
CA PHE A 220 -7.27 6.23 3.62
C PHE A 220 -8.51 6.44 2.77
N MET A 221 -8.33 6.25 1.47
CA MET A 221 -9.39 6.13 0.47
C MET A 221 -9.29 4.78 -0.22
N GLY A 222 -10.35 3.98 -0.11
CA GLY A 222 -10.50 2.72 -0.82
C GLY A 222 -11.10 2.93 -2.20
N VAL A 223 -10.67 2.12 -3.16
CA VAL A 223 -11.23 2.00 -4.52
C VAL A 223 -11.57 0.55 -4.77
N ILE A 224 -12.80 0.30 -5.20
CA ILE A 224 -13.29 -1.03 -5.57
C ILE A 224 -13.90 -0.93 -6.97
N TRP A 225 -13.43 -1.76 -7.88
CA TRP A 225 -13.93 -1.81 -9.24
C TRP A 225 -13.86 -3.23 -9.81
N GLU A 226 -14.82 -3.59 -10.63
CA GLU A 226 -14.91 -4.88 -11.30
C GLU A 226 -14.93 -4.70 -12.82
N ASN A 227 -14.17 -5.51 -13.52
CA ASN A 227 -14.03 -5.49 -14.99
C ASN A 227 -15.16 -6.34 -15.61
N LEU A 228 -16.34 -5.74 -15.73
CA LEU A 228 -17.53 -6.37 -16.32
C LEU A 228 -17.42 -6.56 -17.84
#